data_3d95abc51467486c066c0150c5f5c531
#
_entry.id   3d95abc51467486c066c0150c5f5c531
#
_cell.length_a   1.000
_cell.length_b   1.000
_cell.length_c   1.000
_cell.angle_alpha   90.00
_cell.angle_beta   90.00
_cell.angle_gamma   90.00
#
_symmetry.space_group_name_H-M   'P 1'
#
loop_
_entity.id
_entity.type
_entity.pdbx_description
1 polymer ?
#
loop_
_entity_poly.entity_id
_entity_poly.type
_entity_poly.pdbx_seq_one_letter_code
_entity_poly.pdbx_strand_id
1 'polypeptide(L)'
;MRNDPASTATAILHRVGGPANVTSVAHCMTRLRLTLADPTAVDEEGLRALPGVLGVVPDGPTRQIVLGPGVVDEVTKEVAARVGAAGQPGPAEARLKAQGPFRTALRRVANVFVPLIPALIGCGILAGLNGLLLNTGRLPALTPALSAIASAFLALIAVFVGHNTAKEFGGTPVLGGAVAAVVVYPGVAKVTAFGTHLAPGQGGVLGALAAALLATRVEKWVRGRVPGALDVLLTPTVTVLVSGLVTLYGLMYAAGAVATAIGTAANWLLATTGAAAGLLLGGLFLPLVMLGLHQALIPIHTTLIEQQGYTVLLPLLAMAGAGQVGAALAVYVRTRHDVSVPTASLRTTIRSALPAGLLGVGEPLIYGVSLPLGRPFLTACAGGAAGGAFVGFFAMLGTKVGATAIGPSGWALFPLLTGNRGVGPAAAIYAGGLLTAYAVGFTATYLFGLPRGPAWRHRRDARPGRVVPPA
;
A
#
# COMPACT_ATOMS: atom_id res chain seq x y z
N MET A 1 -1.79 -26.65 -9.58
CA MET A 1 -1.67 -27.28 -8.24
C MET A 1 -1.58 -26.15 -7.24
N ARG A 2 -2.53 -26.00 -6.30
CA ARG A 2 -2.39 -25.11 -5.14
C ARG A 2 -1.28 -25.70 -4.28
N ASN A 3 -0.18 -24.97 -4.11
CA ASN A 3 0.85 -25.37 -3.15
C ASN A 3 0.23 -25.35 -1.75
N ASP A 4 0.31 -26.47 -1.05
CA ASP A 4 -0.15 -26.57 0.34
C ASP A 4 0.68 -25.61 1.21
N PRO A 5 0.02 -24.69 1.97
CA PRO A 5 0.72 -23.73 2.83
C PRO A 5 1.64 -24.39 3.86
N ALA A 6 1.24 -25.55 4.38
CA ALA A 6 2.02 -26.29 5.37
C ALA A 6 3.32 -26.86 4.80
N SER A 7 3.26 -27.40 3.58
CA SER A 7 4.45 -27.91 2.87
C SER A 7 5.40 -26.77 2.49
N THR A 8 4.84 -25.64 2.03
CA THR A 8 5.61 -24.43 1.68
C THR A 8 6.31 -23.85 2.92
N ALA A 9 5.63 -23.78 4.06
CA ALA A 9 6.22 -23.30 5.32
C ALA A 9 7.39 -24.21 5.78
N THR A 10 7.22 -25.52 5.69
CA THR A 10 8.27 -26.50 6.05
C THR A 10 9.48 -26.35 5.13
N ALA A 11 9.27 -26.24 3.83
CA ALA A 11 10.34 -26.06 2.86
C ALA A 11 11.10 -24.73 3.08
N ILE A 12 10.40 -23.63 3.37
CA ILE A 12 11.00 -22.34 3.70
C ILE A 12 11.87 -22.46 4.96
N LEU A 13 11.33 -23.02 6.04
CA LEU A 13 12.05 -23.16 7.30
C LEU A 13 13.34 -23.99 7.13
N HIS A 14 13.29 -25.07 6.35
CA HIS A 14 14.47 -25.88 6.06
C HIS A 14 15.57 -25.06 5.34
N ARG A 15 15.19 -24.18 4.40
CA ARG A 15 16.13 -23.37 3.61
C ARG A 15 16.67 -22.14 4.33
N VAL A 16 16.07 -21.74 5.44
CA VAL A 16 16.58 -20.63 6.28
C VAL A 16 17.40 -21.09 7.47
N GLY A 17 17.80 -22.37 7.52
CA GLY A 17 18.61 -22.93 8.61
C GLY A 17 17.77 -23.49 9.77
N GLY A 18 16.51 -23.82 9.53
CA GLY A 18 15.59 -24.42 10.50
C GLY A 18 14.82 -23.44 11.38
N PRO A 19 13.83 -23.93 12.13
CA PRO A 19 13.01 -23.08 13.02
C PRO A 19 13.82 -22.36 14.08
N ALA A 20 14.89 -22.97 14.59
CA ALA A 20 15.76 -22.39 15.62
C ALA A 20 16.54 -21.16 15.13
N ASN A 21 16.75 -21.01 13.82
CA ASN A 21 17.42 -19.85 13.24
C ASN A 21 16.47 -18.66 13.06
N VAL A 22 15.15 -18.85 13.22
CA VAL A 22 14.16 -17.78 13.03
C VAL A 22 13.88 -17.10 14.37
N THR A 23 14.26 -15.85 14.50
CA THR A 23 14.06 -15.05 15.72
C THR A 23 12.79 -14.21 15.68
N SER A 24 12.25 -13.93 14.50
CA SER A 24 11.00 -13.18 14.34
C SER A 24 10.31 -13.54 13.03
N VAL A 25 8.99 -13.66 13.09
CA VAL A 25 8.12 -13.92 11.93
C VAL A 25 7.14 -12.76 11.80
N ALA A 26 7.10 -12.13 10.63
CA ALA A 26 6.13 -11.09 10.28
C ALA A 26 5.75 -11.22 8.81
N HIS A 27 4.64 -10.63 8.41
CA HIS A 27 4.28 -10.55 7.00
C HIS A 27 3.69 -9.19 6.63
N CYS A 28 3.64 -8.90 5.35
CA CYS A 28 2.82 -7.87 4.76
C CYS A 28 1.97 -8.50 3.65
N MET A 29 1.23 -7.73 2.87
CA MET A 29 0.25 -8.26 1.91
C MET A 29 0.76 -9.35 0.96
N THR A 30 2.06 -9.35 0.66
CA THR A 30 2.65 -10.27 -0.34
C THR A 30 3.92 -10.96 0.13
N ARG A 31 4.47 -10.63 1.33
CA ARG A 31 5.78 -11.09 1.78
C ARG A 31 5.76 -11.65 3.19
N LEU A 32 6.36 -12.82 3.34
CA LEU A 32 6.80 -13.35 4.61
C LEU A 32 8.16 -12.73 4.96
N ARG A 33 8.31 -12.21 6.17
CA ARG A 33 9.54 -11.63 6.69
C ARG A 33 10.05 -12.48 7.84
N LEU A 34 11.21 -13.06 7.66
CA LEU A 34 11.89 -13.86 8.67
C LEU A 34 13.16 -13.14 9.11
N THR A 35 13.25 -12.78 10.39
CA THR A 35 14.51 -12.30 10.97
C THR A 35 15.27 -13.52 11.50
N LEU A 36 16.54 -13.62 11.17
CA LEU A 36 17.38 -14.79 11.42
C LEU A 36 18.47 -14.45 12.43
N ALA A 37 18.81 -15.42 13.28
CA ALA A 37 19.95 -15.34 14.17
C ALA A 37 21.26 -15.39 13.38
N ASP A 38 21.36 -16.36 12.45
CA ASP A 38 22.46 -16.50 11.51
C ASP A 38 21.99 -16.38 10.05
N PRO A 39 22.21 -15.21 9.42
CA PRO A 39 21.85 -15.00 8.02
C PRO A 39 22.70 -15.80 7.02
N THR A 40 23.84 -16.37 7.45
CA THR A 40 24.75 -17.12 6.57
C THR A 40 24.29 -18.55 6.34
N ALA A 41 23.42 -19.08 7.22
CA ALA A 41 22.83 -20.42 7.12
C ALA A 41 21.70 -20.49 6.07
N VAL A 42 21.44 -19.43 5.30
CA VAL A 42 20.33 -19.38 4.33
C VAL A 42 20.76 -19.91 2.97
N ASP A 43 20.04 -20.89 2.48
CA ASP A 43 20.10 -21.33 1.08
C ASP A 43 19.18 -20.45 0.20
N GLU A 44 19.70 -19.29 -0.24
CA GLU A 44 18.92 -18.34 -1.04
C GLU A 44 18.52 -18.89 -2.41
N GLU A 45 19.38 -19.74 -3.04
CA GLU A 45 19.07 -20.35 -4.31
C GLU A 45 17.96 -21.39 -4.16
N GLY A 46 18.03 -22.21 -3.12
CA GLY A 46 16.99 -23.16 -2.78
C GLY A 46 15.66 -22.49 -2.44
N LEU A 47 15.66 -21.34 -1.72
CA LEU A 47 14.46 -20.55 -1.44
C LEU A 47 13.81 -20.02 -2.72
N ARG A 48 14.61 -19.51 -3.66
CA ARG A 48 14.10 -19.00 -4.95
C ARG A 48 13.57 -20.09 -5.86
N ALA A 49 14.06 -21.32 -5.69
CA ALA A 49 13.62 -22.48 -6.46
C ALA A 49 12.32 -23.10 -5.93
N LEU A 50 11.86 -22.72 -4.71
CA LEU A 50 10.66 -23.29 -4.13
C LEU A 50 9.41 -22.90 -4.94
N PRO A 51 8.52 -23.84 -5.24
CA PRO A 51 7.23 -23.55 -5.84
C PRO A 51 6.43 -22.58 -4.97
N GLY A 52 5.91 -21.49 -5.56
CA GLY A 52 5.14 -20.46 -4.84
C GLY A 52 5.99 -19.33 -4.24
N VAL A 53 7.31 -19.42 -4.24
CA VAL A 53 8.20 -18.30 -3.92
C VAL A 53 8.49 -17.48 -5.19
N LEU A 54 7.96 -16.24 -5.20
CA LEU A 54 8.10 -15.32 -6.34
C LEU A 54 9.43 -14.54 -6.31
N GLY A 55 10.08 -14.48 -5.16
CA GLY A 55 11.37 -13.82 -4.99
C GLY A 55 11.83 -13.80 -3.53
N VAL A 56 13.14 -13.60 -3.33
CA VAL A 56 13.77 -13.47 -2.01
C VAL A 56 14.59 -12.20 -2.00
N VAL A 57 14.33 -11.32 -1.02
CA VAL A 57 15.05 -10.04 -0.86
C VAL A 57 15.78 -10.08 0.48
N PRO A 58 17.11 -10.07 0.46
CA PRO A 58 17.90 -9.93 1.69
C PRO A 58 17.82 -8.50 2.21
N ASP A 59 17.60 -8.35 3.51
CA ASP A 59 17.53 -7.07 4.21
C ASP A 59 18.26 -7.19 5.56
N GLY A 60 19.58 -7.19 5.52
CA GLY A 60 20.44 -7.48 6.66
C GLY A 60 20.17 -8.88 7.24
N PRO A 61 19.86 -9.03 8.54
CA PRO A 61 19.52 -10.32 9.14
C PRO A 61 18.11 -10.80 8.76
N THR A 62 17.30 -9.99 8.05
CA THR A 62 15.95 -10.37 7.65
C THR A 62 15.95 -10.88 6.21
N ARG A 63 15.18 -11.94 5.95
CA ARG A 63 14.86 -12.41 4.60
C ARG A 63 13.39 -12.12 4.33
N GLN A 64 13.11 -11.41 3.23
CA GLN A 64 11.76 -11.13 2.77
C GLN A 64 11.46 -12.09 1.61
N ILE A 65 10.55 -13.03 1.84
CA ILE A 65 10.16 -14.06 0.87
C ILE A 65 8.83 -13.64 0.26
N VAL A 66 8.82 -13.37 -1.04
CA VAL A 66 7.63 -12.91 -1.76
C VAL A 66 6.80 -14.14 -2.14
N LEU A 67 5.59 -14.23 -1.61
CA LEU A 67 4.67 -15.35 -1.83
C LEU A 67 3.42 -14.97 -2.61
N GLY A 68 3.11 -13.67 -2.68
CA GLY A 68 1.90 -13.16 -3.29
C GLY A 68 0.72 -12.99 -2.33
N PRO A 69 -0.34 -12.26 -2.76
CA PRO A 69 -1.49 -11.98 -1.92
C PRO A 69 -2.30 -13.26 -1.63
N GLY A 70 -2.81 -13.39 -0.41
CA GLY A 70 -3.64 -14.52 0.04
C GLY A 70 -2.82 -15.71 0.56
N VAL A 71 -1.75 -16.11 -0.12
CA VAL A 71 -0.92 -17.25 0.28
C VAL A 71 -0.03 -16.90 1.47
N VAL A 72 0.43 -15.65 1.56
CA VAL A 72 1.35 -15.21 2.60
C VAL A 72 0.79 -15.36 4.01
N ASP A 73 -0.49 -15.09 4.21
CA ASP A 73 -1.14 -15.17 5.53
C ASP A 73 -1.19 -16.61 6.03
N GLU A 74 -1.55 -17.55 5.16
CA GLU A 74 -1.63 -18.98 5.49
C GLU A 74 -0.24 -19.55 5.78
N VAL A 75 0.74 -19.25 4.92
CA VAL A 75 2.14 -19.69 5.12
C VAL A 75 2.75 -19.06 6.38
N THR A 76 2.43 -17.80 6.69
CA THR A 76 2.93 -17.14 7.90
C THR A 76 2.41 -17.80 9.16
N LYS A 77 1.12 -18.16 9.22
CA LYS A 77 0.54 -18.90 10.35
C LYS A 77 1.23 -20.23 10.55
N GLU A 78 1.48 -20.96 9.46
CA GLU A 78 2.17 -22.23 9.48
C GLU A 78 3.63 -22.13 9.93
N VAL A 79 4.35 -21.09 9.47
CA VAL A 79 5.72 -20.81 9.91
C VAL A 79 5.74 -20.43 11.39
N ALA A 80 4.86 -19.52 11.83
CA ALA A 80 4.78 -19.07 13.20
C ALA A 80 4.46 -20.23 14.17
N ALA A 81 3.56 -21.14 13.78
CA ALA A 81 3.21 -22.33 14.55
C ALA A 81 4.43 -23.27 14.75
N ARG A 82 5.31 -23.38 13.74
CA ARG A 82 6.51 -24.25 13.80
C ARG A 82 7.71 -23.60 14.49
N VAL A 83 7.80 -22.27 14.45
CA VAL A 83 8.87 -21.51 15.17
C VAL A 83 8.59 -21.46 16.67
N GLY A 84 7.32 -21.73 17.09
CA GLY A 84 6.88 -21.68 18.49
C GLY A 84 6.65 -20.25 18.99
N ALA A 85 6.05 -20.11 20.17
CA ALA A 85 5.77 -18.84 20.83
C ALA A 85 7.02 -18.01 21.24
N ALA A 86 8.19 -18.42 20.81
CA ALA A 86 9.46 -17.71 21.01
C ALA A 86 9.65 -16.49 20.09
N GLY A 87 8.65 -16.17 19.27
CA GLY A 87 8.62 -14.91 18.52
C GLY A 87 8.35 -13.71 19.43
N GLN A 88 9.29 -13.38 20.32
CA GLN A 88 9.31 -12.06 20.96
C GLN A 88 9.35 -10.97 19.87
N PRO A 89 8.76 -9.77 20.12
CA PRO A 89 8.93 -8.63 19.24
C PRO A 89 10.42 -8.29 19.20
N GLY A 90 11.11 -8.96 18.28
CA GLY A 90 12.52 -8.81 18.06
C GLY A 90 12.82 -7.57 17.25
N PRO A 91 14.03 -7.30 16.88
CA PRO A 91 14.74 -6.06 16.52
C PRO A 91 14.06 -5.10 15.55
N ALA A 92 12.79 -5.24 15.23
CA ALA A 92 12.00 -4.24 14.54
C ALA A 92 11.96 -2.91 15.32
N GLU A 93 11.88 -2.96 16.66
CA GLU A 93 11.98 -1.75 17.50
C GLU A 93 13.38 -1.15 17.53
N ALA A 94 14.42 -1.98 17.52
CA ALA A 94 15.80 -1.50 17.47
C ALA A 94 16.13 -0.84 16.12
N ARG A 95 15.55 -1.36 15.00
CA ARG A 95 15.66 -0.74 13.68
C ARG A 95 14.80 0.51 13.53
N LEU A 96 13.70 0.64 14.27
CA LEU A 96 12.90 1.86 14.34
C LEU A 96 13.71 3.02 14.92
N LYS A 97 14.59 2.76 15.90
CA LYS A 97 15.49 3.78 16.47
C LYS A 97 16.60 4.23 15.50
N ALA A 98 16.99 3.40 14.55
CA ALA A 98 17.97 3.74 13.50
C ALA A 98 17.38 4.52 12.31
N GLN A 99 16.04 4.57 12.19
CA GLN A 99 15.35 5.36 11.17
C GLN A 99 14.95 6.70 11.80
N GLY A 100 15.27 7.83 11.12
CA GLY A 100 14.96 9.18 11.65
C GLY A 100 13.49 9.34 12.08
N PRO A 101 13.17 10.26 12.99
CA PRO A 101 11.86 10.39 13.63
C PRO A 101 10.71 10.59 12.63
N PHE A 102 10.96 11.29 11.53
CA PHE A 102 9.97 11.52 10.46
C PHE A 102 9.54 10.20 9.78
N ARG A 103 10.51 9.34 9.44
CA ARG A 103 10.22 8.04 8.80
C ARG A 103 9.45 7.10 9.74
N THR A 104 9.76 7.17 11.03
CA THR A 104 9.04 6.41 12.06
C THR A 104 7.58 6.88 12.19
N ALA A 105 7.34 8.21 12.18
CA ALA A 105 6.00 8.77 12.23
C ALA A 105 5.17 8.37 11.01
N LEU A 106 5.71 8.52 9.79
CA LEU A 106 5.04 8.09 8.55
C LEU A 106 4.67 6.60 8.58
N ARG A 107 5.56 5.75 9.08
CA ARG A 107 5.31 4.31 9.19
C ARG A 107 4.19 3.99 10.18
N ARG A 108 4.14 4.67 11.34
CA ARG A 108 3.05 4.51 12.31
C ARG A 108 1.71 4.94 11.71
N VAL A 109 1.67 6.07 11.01
CA VAL A 109 0.46 6.48 10.29
C VAL A 109 0.05 5.43 9.26
N ALA A 110 1.00 4.92 8.46
CA ALA A 110 0.72 3.85 7.51
C ALA A 110 0.14 2.60 8.20
N ASN A 111 0.68 2.18 9.35
CA ASN A 111 0.20 1.03 10.12
C ASN A 111 -1.27 1.17 10.58
N VAL A 112 -1.76 2.39 10.80
CA VAL A 112 -3.18 2.66 11.10
C VAL A 112 -4.08 2.31 9.92
N PHE A 113 -3.64 2.59 8.67
CA PHE A 113 -4.46 2.46 7.47
C PHE A 113 -4.32 1.09 6.78
N VAL A 114 -3.18 0.42 6.89
CA VAL A 114 -2.92 -0.88 6.23
C VAL A 114 -4.00 -1.93 6.55
N PRO A 115 -4.46 -2.11 7.80
CA PRO A 115 -5.51 -3.09 8.10
C PRO A 115 -6.87 -2.77 7.44
N LEU A 116 -7.08 -1.53 6.98
CA LEU A 116 -8.33 -1.10 6.34
C LEU A 116 -8.35 -1.40 4.83
N ILE A 117 -7.19 -1.68 4.23
CA ILE A 117 -7.05 -1.86 2.77
C ILE A 117 -7.99 -2.95 2.22
N PRO A 118 -8.14 -4.14 2.82
CA PRO A 118 -9.03 -5.15 2.27
C PRO A 118 -10.50 -4.70 2.19
N ALA A 119 -10.97 -3.97 3.22
CA ALA A 119 -12.32 -3.42 3.23
C ALA A 119 -12.48 -2.28 2.21
N LEU A 120 -11.48 -1.39 2.09
CA LEU A 120 -11.46 -0.34 1.06
C LEU A 120 -11.52 -0.92 -0.35
N ILE A 121 -10.77 -1.99 -0.63
CA ILE A 121 -10.79 -2.68 -1.93
C ILE A 121 -12.17 -3.29 -2.18
N GLY A 122 -12.71 -4.03 -1.21
CA GLY A 122 -14.02 -4.70 -1.36
C GLY A 122 -15.15 -3.71 -1.62
N CYS A 123 -15.26 -2.68 -0.78
CA CYS A 123 -16.27 -1.61 -0.93
C CYS A 123 -16.06 -0.81 -2.22
N GLY A 124 -14.79 -0.55 -2.59
CA GLY A 124 -14.46 0.11 -3.84
C GLY A 124 -14.93 -0.67 -5.07
N ILE A 125 -14.66 -1.96 -5.14
CA ILE A 125 -15.13 -2.82 -6.25
C ILE A 125 -16.66 -2.82 -6.31
N LEU A 126 -17.35 -2.95 -5.17
CA LEU A 126 -18.81 -2.88 -5.13
C LEU A 126 -19.35 -1.53 -5.60
N ALA A 127 -18.72 -0.42 -5.21
CA ALA A 127 -19.06 0.92 -5.67
C ALA A 127 -18.89 1.06 -7.19
N GLY A 128 -17.77 0.52 -7.74
CA GLY A 128 -17.52 0.51 -9.19
C GLY A 128 -18.53 -0.32 -9.96
N LEU A 129 -18.87 -1.52 -9.49
CA LEU A 129 -19.93 -2.37 -10.10
C LEU A 129 -21.28 -1.67 -10.04
N ASN A 130 -21.64 -1.05 -8.91
CA ASN A 130 -22.87 -0.29 -8.77
C ASN A 130 -22.92 0.91 -9.74
N GLY A 131 -21.80 1.64 -9.88
CA GLY A 131 -21.68 2.72 -10.85
C GLY A 131 -21.90 2.25 -12.31
N LEU A 132 -21.37 1.07 -12.67
CA LEU A 132 -21.60 0.47 -13.97
C LEU A 132 -23.07 0.09 -14.19
N LEU A 133 -23.74 -0.49 -13.19
CA LEU A 133 -25.16 -0.85 -13.24
C LEU A 133 -26.04 0.40 -13.40
N LEU A 134 -25.75 1.47 -12.65
CA LEU A 134 -26.44 2.76 -12.76
C LEU A 134 -26.29 3.37 -14.15
N ASN A 135 -25.06 3.38 -14.70
CA ASN A 135 -24.80 3.94 -16.02
C ASN A 135 -25.44 3.15 -17.16
N THR A 136 -25.63 1.84 -16.99
CA THR A 136 -26.26 0.97 -17.99
C THR A 136 -27.77 0.83 -17.80
N GLY A 137 -28.34 1.41 -16.74
CA GLY A 137 -29.75 1.27 -16.38
C GLY A 137 -30.18 -0.16 -16.03
N ARG A 138 -29.23 -1.05 -15.73
CA ARG A 138 -29.49 -2.45 -15.40
C ARG A 138 -29.72 -2.65 -13.91
N LEU A 139 -30.66 -3.54 -13.58
CA LEU A 139 -31.00 -3.94 -12.19
C LEU A 139 -31.28 -2.75 -11.25
N PRO A 140 -32.18 -1.81 -11.60
CA PRO A 140 -32.39 -0.60 -10.83
C PRO A 140 -32.84 -0.87 -9.38
N ALA A 141 -33.50 -1.99 -9.12
CA ALA A 141 -33.92 -2.38 -7.77
C ALA A 141 -32.75 -2.79 -6.86
N LEU A 142 -31.62 -3.23 -7.44
CA LEU A 142 -30.44 -3.68 -6.66
C LEU A 142 -29.47 -2.54 -6.37
N THR A 143 -29.43 -1.51 -7.19
CA THR A 143 -28.46 -0.40 -7.08
C THR A 143 -28.51 0.35 -5.75
N PRO A 144 -29.67 0.62 -5.09
CA PRO A 144 -29.69 1.24 -3.78
C PRO A 144 -29.05 0.37 -2.70
N ALA A 145 -29.30 -0.94 -2.72
CA ALA A 145 -28.72 -1.87 -1.76
C ALA A 145 -27.20 -1.97 -1.93
N LEU A 146 -26.71 -2.10 -3.18
CA LEU A 146 -25.27 -2.09 -3.46
C LEU A 146 -24.61 -0.78 -3.07
N SER A 147 -25.27 0.36 -3.29
CA SER A 147 -24.79 1.66 -2.86
C SER A 147 -24.64 1.73 -1.35
N ALA A 148 -25.66 1.27 -0.60
CA ALA A 148 -25.62 1.24 0.86
C ALA A 148 -24.48 0.38 1.38
N ILE A 149 -24.30 -0.85 0.85
CA ILE A 149 -23.22 -1.76 1.25
C ILE A 149 -21.85 -1.16 0.93
N ALA A 150 -21.65 -0.62 -0.26
CA ALA A 150 -20.39 -0.04 -0.68
C ALA A 150 -20.01 1.21 0.13
N SER A 151 -20.99 2.04 0.50
CA SER A 151 -20.77 3.31 1.20
C SER A 151 -20.65 3.16 2.71
N ALA A 152 -21.22 2.11 3.31
CA ALA A 152 -21.29 1.94 4.76
C ALA A 152 -19.90 1.98 5.43
N PHE A 153 -18.92 1.26 4.88
CA PHE A 153 -17.56 1.25 5.42
C PHE A 153 -16.89 2.64 5.30
N LEU A 154 -17.05 3.31 4.16
CA LEU A 154 -16.48 4.64 3.94
C LEU A 154 -17.09 5.67 4.88
N ALA A 155 -18.41 5.61 5.13
CA ALA A 155 -19.09 6.48 6.09
C ALA A 155 -18.58 6.29 7.54
N LEU A 156 -18.15 5.08 7.89
CA LEU A 156 -17.67 4.72 9.22
C LEU A 156 -16.15 4.60 9.32
N ILE A 157 -15.41 4.92 8.28
CA ILE A 157 -13.94 4.74 8.24
C ILE A 157 -13.23 5.46 9.39
N ALA A 158 -13.74 6.60 9.82
CA ALA A 158 -13.23 7.36 10.96
C ALA A 158 -13.15 6.51 12.23
N VAL A 159 -14.16 5.67 12.50
CA VAL A 159 -14.21 4.78 13.67
C VAL A 159 -13.08 3.75 13.62
N PHE A 160 -12.88 3.13 12.46
CA PHE A 160 -11.81 2.14 12.27
C PHE A 160 -10.42 2.77 12.33
N VAL A 161 -10.26 3.97 11.76
CA VAL A 161 -9.03 4.76 11.89
C VAL A 161 -8.74 5.07 13.35
N GLY A 162 -9.74 5.51 14.10
CA GLY A 162 -9.59 5.79 15.53
C GLY A 162 -9.21 4.55 16.35
N HIS A 163 -9.86 3.42 16.09
CA HIS A 163 -9.54 2.13 16.72
C HIS A 163 -8.08 1.71 16.45
N ASN A 164 -7.67 1.73 15.18
CA ASN A 164 -6.31 1.35 14.80
C ASN A 164 -5.27 2.33 15.31
N THR A 165 -5.59 3.64 15.38
CA THR A 165 -4.71 4.66 15.94
C THR A 165 -4.44 4.39 17.42
N ALA A 166 -5.48 4.17 18.21
CA ALA A 166 -5.30 3.84 19.63
C ALA A 166 -4.47 2.56 19.79
N LYS A 167 -4.74 1.51 18.98
CA LYS A 167 -3.96 0.26 18.97
C LYS A 167 -2.48 0.50 18.65
N GLU A 168 -2.17 1.25 17.59
CA GLU A 168 -0.79 1.53 17.16
C GLU A 168 0.00 2.35 18.19
N PHE A 169 -0.68 3.27 18.88
CA PHE A 169 -0.06 4.14 19.86
C PHE A 169 -0.20 3.66 21.30
N GLY A 170 -0.71 2.43 21.50
CA GLY A 170 -0.76 1.73 22.81
C GLY A 170 -1.81 2.29 23.77
N GLY A 171 -2.95 2.76 23.25
CA GLY A 171 -4.18 3.07 24.00
C GLY A 171 -5.20 1.95 23.85
N THR A 172 -6.37 2.13 24.47
CA THR A 172 -7.51 1.20 24.34
C THR A 172 -8.19 1.40 22.98
N PRO A 173 -8.18 0.41 22.07
CA PRO A 173 -8.67 0.58 20.70
C PRO A 173 -10.11 1.05 20.62
N VAL A 174 -11.00 0.51 21.47
CA VAL A 174 -12.42 0.87 21.49
C VAL A 174 -12.63 2.33 21.91
N LEU A 175 -11.84 2.85 22.87
CA LEU A 175 -11.91 4.26 23.26
C LEU A 175 -11.48 5.19 22.13
N GLY A 176 -10.40 4.82 21.40
CA GLY A 176 -9.98 5.54 20.21
C GLY A 176 -11.06 5.57 19.13
N GLY A 177 -11.72 4.43 18.88
CA GLY A 177 -12.86 4.34 17.98
C GLY A 177 -14.05 5.18 18.42
N ALA A 178 -14.40 5.15 19.70
CA ALA A 178 -15.53 5.90 20.26
C ALA A 178 -15.32 7.42 20.15
N VAL A 179 -14.12 7.93 20.45
CA VAL A 179 -13.82 9.37 20.29
C VAL A 179 -13.78 9.77 18.81
N ALA A 180 -13.22 8.94 17.93
CA ALA A 180 -13.20 9.19 16.50
C ALA A 180 -14.61 9.14 15.87
N ALA A 181 -15.54 8.35 16.42
CA ALA A 181 -16.94 8.30 16.00
C ALA A 181 -17.64 9.66 16.11
N VAL A 182 -17.22 10.51 17.04
CA VAL A 182 -17.74 11.88 17.20
C VAL A 182 -17.63 12.66 15.89
N VAL A 183 -16.53 12.47 15.14
CA VAL A 183 -16.29 13.20 13.89
C VAL A 183 -17.37 12.93 12.83
N VAL A 184 -17.91 11.70 12.77
CA VAL A 184 -18.88 11.29 11.73
C VAL A 184 -20.32 11.20 12.24
N TYR A 185 -20.53 11.39 13.54
CA TYR A 185 -21.86 11.27 14.13
C TYR A 185 -22.79 12.41 13.67
N PRO A 186 -24.00 12.10 13.14
CA PRO A 186 -24.91 13.13 12.62
C PRO A 186 -25.31 14.19 13.63
N GLY A 187 -25.37 13.85 14.94
CA GLY A 187 -25.73 14.79 16.02
C GLY A 187 -24.75 15.97 16.16
N VAL A 188 -23.56 15.89 15.59
CA VAL A 188 -22.58 16.99 15.57
C VAL A 188 -23.11 18.23 14.86
N ALA A 189 -24.06 18.10 13.91
CA ALA A 189 -24.69 19.19 13.21
C ALA A 189 -25.45 20.16 14.15
N LYS A 190 -25.79 19.71 15.37
CA LYS A 190 -26.43 20.54 16.40
C LYS A 190 -25.43 21.37 17.22
N VAL A 191 -24.14 21.10 17.07
CA VAL A 191 -23.06 21.77 17.80
C VAL A 191 -22.59 22.99 17.01
N THR A 192 -22.54 24.15 17.66
CA THR A 192 -21.98 25.38 17.09
C THR A 192 -20.58 25.59 17.68
N ALA A 193 -19.56 25.67 16.82
CA ALA A 193 -18.20 26.02 17.21
C ALA A 193 -17.75 27.21 16.37
N PHE A 194 -17.12 28.20 17.03
CA PHE A 194 -16.62 29.42 16.37
C PHE A 194 -17.67 30.14 15.49
N GLY A 195 -18.94 30.13 15.91
CA GLY A 195 -20.03 30.80 15.19
C GLY A 195 -20.58 30.03 13.99
N THR A 196 -20.09 28.81 13.71
CA THR A 196 -20.58 27.96 12.63
C THR A 196 -21.07 26.62 13.15
N HIS A 197 -22.10 26.06 12.52
CA HIS A 197 -22.53 24.69 12.79
C HIS A 197 -21.48 23.71 12.24
N LEU A 198 -21.13 22.70 13.04
CA LEU A 198 -20.23 21.65 12.61
C LEU A 198 -20.94 20.74 11.59
N ALA A 199 -20.20 20.30 10.57
CA ALA A 199 -20.70 19.32 9.63
C ALA A 199 -20.22 17.91 10.01
N PRO A 200 -21.12 16.89 10.05
CA PRO A 200 -20.69 15.48 10.19
C PRO A 200 -19.64 15.13 9.13
N GLY A 201 -18.56 14.49 9.54
CA GLY A 201 -17.43 14.21 8.66
C GLY A 201 -16.40 15.33 8.51
N GLN A 202 -16.65 16.52 9.09
CA GLN A 202 -15.70 17.63 9.05
C GLN A 202 -14.36 17.22 9.71
N GLY A 203 -13.27 17.33 8.94
CA GLY A 203 -11.95 16.85 9.35
C GLY A 203 -11.65 15.41 8.94
N GLY A 204 -12.68 14.63 8.58
CA GLY A 204 -12.54 13.28 8.00
C GLY A 204 -11.62 12.35 8.77
N VAL A 205 -10.89 11.55 8.04
CA VAL A 205 -9.91 10.58 8.62
C VAL A 205 -8.76 11.28 9.36
N LEU A 206 -8.38 12.50 8.99
CA LEU A 206 -7.34 13.26 9.69
C LEU A 206 -7.82 13.71 11.06
N GLY A 207 -9.08 14.16 11.14
CA GLY A 207 -9.75 14.50 12.40
C GLY A 207 -9.86 13.29 13.32
N ALA A 208 -10.26 12.15 12.77
CA ALA A 208 -10.37 10.89 13.50
C ALA A 208 -9.02 10.41 14.06
N LEU A 209 -7.96 10.50 13.25
CA LEU A 209 -6.59 10.16 13.67
C LEU A 209 -6.11 11.08 14.80
N ALA A 210 -6.30 12.39 14.66
CA ALA A 210 -5.92 13.36 15.69
C ALA A 210 -6.73 13.17 16.99
N ALA A 211 -8.03 12.93 16.88
CA ALA A 211 -8.93 12.67 18.00
C ALA A 211 -8.51 11.42 18.80
N ALA A 212 -8.19 10.31 18.09
CA ALA A 212 -7.76 9.07 18.72
C ALA A 212 -6.35 9.17 19.30
N LEU A 213 -5.43 9.92 18.68
CA LEU A 213 -4.12 10.23 19.27
C LEU A 213 -4.26 11.02 20.57
N LEU A 214 -5.15 12.01 20.59
CA LEU A 214 -5.46 12.76 21.79
C LEU A 214 -6.06 11.85 22.85
N ALA A 215 -7.06 11.04 22.49
CA ALA A 215 -7.71 10.09 23.39
C ALA A 215 -6.67 9.15 24.03
N THR A 216 -5.75 8.60 23.26
CA THR A 216 -4.68 7.73 23.75
C THR A 216 -3.76 8.46 24.76
N ARG A 217 -3.48 9.73 24.54
CA ARG A 217 -2.66 10.52 25.47
C ARG A 217 -3.42 10.86 26.76
N VAL A 218 -4.67 11.25 26.65
CA VAL A 218 -5.55 11.54 27.80
C VAL A 218 -5.76 10.27 28.62
N GLU A 219 -6.06 9.15 27.98
CA GLU A 219 -6.20 7.84 28.62
C GLU A 219 -4.96 7.49 29.47
N LYS A 220 -3.78 7.55 28.86
CA LYS A 220 -2.52 7.24 29.56
C LYS A 220 -2.23 8.21 30.71
N TRP A 221 -2.57 9.47 30.54
CA TRP A 221 -2.39 10.48 31.57
C TRP A 221 -3.34 10.27 32.74
N VAL A 222 -4.61 9.96 32.50
CA VAL A 222 -5.64 9.70 33.53
C VAL A 222 -5.32 8.40 34.28
N ARG A 223 -5.06 7.31 33.55
CA ARG A 223 -4.75 6.00 34.14
C ARG A 223 -3.57 6.03 35.12
N GLY A 224 -2.60 6.88 34.90
CA GLY A 224 -1.47 7.06 35.82
C GLY A 224 -1.79 7.87 37.09
N ARG A 225 -3.01 8.42 37.24
CA ARG A 225 -3.39 9.31 38.34
C ARG A 225 -4.62 8.85 39.11
N VAL A 226 -5.38 7.94 38.58
CA VAL A 226 -6.62 7.42 39.17
C VAL A 226 -6.31 6.19 40.02
N PRO A 227 -6.85 6.07 41.26
CA PRO A 227 -6.76 4.86 42.03
C PRO A 227 -7.39 3.65 41.28
N GLY A 228 -6.75 2.49 41.37
CA GLY A 228 -7.14 1.30 40.58
C GLY A 228 -8.60 0.89 40.71
N ALA A 229 -9.22 1.12 41.89
CA ALA A 229 -10.64 0.85 42.11
C ALA A 229 -11.59 1.71 41.25
N LEU A 230 -11.16 2.91 40.83
CA LEU A 230 -11.95 3.84 40.04
C LEU A 230 -11.50 3.91 38.59
N ASP A 231 -10.39 3.25 38.24
CA ASP A 231 -9.81 3.32 36.88
C ASP A 231 -10.78 2.86 35.81
N VAL A 232 -11.53 1.78 36.05
CA VAL A 232 -12.50 1.21 35.08
C VAL A 232 -13.62 2.21 34.74
N LEU A 233 -13.98 3.11 35.66
CA LEU A 233 -15.06 4.09 35.48
C LEU A 233 -14.50 5.45 35.01
N LEU A 234 -13.50 5.98 35.72
CA LEU A 234 -13.04 7.35 35.49
C LEU A 234 -12.17 7.48 34.24
N THR A 235 -11.29 6.54 33.99
CA THR A 235 -10.38 6.62 32.84
C THR A 235 -11.14 6.68 31.51
N PRO A 236 -12.07 5.77 31.18
CA PRO A 236 -12.81 5.88 29.94
C PRO A 236 -13.71 7.11 29.88
N THR A 237 -14.38 7.47 30.98
CA THR A 237 -15.29 8.63 31.02
C THR A 237 -14.54 9.93 30.77
N VAL A 238 -13.45 10.17 31.47
CA VAL A 238 -12.63 11.39 31.28
C VAL A 238 -12.00 11.40 29.89
N THR A 239 -11.52 10.25 29.42
CA THR A 239 -10.92 10.14 28.07
C THR A 239 -11.92 10.54 27.00
N VAL A 240 -13.13 9.97 27.02
CA VAL A 240 -14.15 10.27 26.00
C VAL A 240 -14.63 11.72 26.12
N LEU A 241 -14.89 12.20 27.34
CA LEU A 241 -15.38 13.56 27.56
C LEU A 241 -14.37 14.61 27.10
N VAL A 242 -13.14 14.57 27.63
CA VAL A 242 -12.12 15.57 27.32
C VAL A 242 -11.74 15.51 25.85
N SER A 243 -11.44 14.31 25.33
CA SER A 243 -11.05 14.18 23.93
C SER A 243 -12.21 14.48 22.97
N GLY A 244 -13.44 14.13 23.32
CA GLY A 244 -14.64 14.47 22.55
C GLY A 244 -14.87 15.98 22.48
N LEU A 245 -14.78 16.69 23.59
CA LEU A 245 -14.92 18.15 23.61
C LEU A 245 -13.84 18.84 22.79
N VAL A 246 -12.57 18.45 22.98
CA VAL A 246 -11.45 19.01 22.18
C VAL A 246 -11.61 18.68 20.70
N THR A 247 -12.15 17.50 20.39
CA THR A 247 -12.44 17.12 18.99
C THR A 247 -13.50 18.03 18.38
N LEU A 248 -14.63 18.24 19.07
CA LEU A 248 -15.72 19.09 18.59
C LEU A 248 -15.31 20.56 18.43
N TYR A 249 -14.71 21.13 19.46
CA TYR A 249 -14.41 22.58 19.49
C TYR A 249 -13.04 22.96 18.93
N GLY A 250 -12.19 21.99 18.52
CA GLY A 250 -10.85 22.29 18.00
C GLY A 250 -10.43 21.41 16.84
N LEU A 251 -10.32 20.08 17.05
CA LEU A 251 -9.69 19.22 16.07
C LEU A 251 -10.48 19.09 14.76
N MET A 252 -11.83 19.07 14.81
CA MET A 252 -12.64 19.00 13.59
C MET A 252 -12.43 20.22 12.70
N TYR A 253 -12.35 21.40 13.28
CA TYR A 253 -12.07 22.63 12.55
C TYR A 253 -10.65 22.62 11.96
N ALA A 254 -9.64 22.36 12.78
CA ALA A 254 -8.25 22.34 12.34
C ALA A 254 -7.98 21.26 11.28
N ALA A 255 -8.49 20.04 11.49
CA ALA A 255 -8.35 18.96 10.54
C ALA A 255 -9.12 19.23 9.24
N GLY A 256 -10.29 19.87 9.32
CA GLY A 256 -11.06 20.30 8.16
C GLY A 256 -10.28 21.32 7.32
N ALA A 257 -9.64 22.30 7.95
CA ALA A 257 -8.80 23.27 7.26
C ALA A 257 -7.60 22.60 6.55
N VAL A 258 -6.93 21.67 7.23
CA VAL A 258 -5.82 20.89 6.65
C VAL A 258 -6.32 20.04 5.47
N ALA A 259 -7.45 19.36 5.64
CA ALA A 259 -8.03 18.54 4.60
C ALA A 259 -8.39 19.38 3.34
N THR A 260 -9.01 20.55 3.54
CA THR A 260 -9.30 21.50 2.45
C THR A 260 -8.02 21.99 1.77
N ALA A 261 -6.98 22.30 2.54
CA ALA A 261 -5.68 22.71 1.99
C ALA A 261 -5.05 21.60 1.13
N ILE A 262 -5.13 20.34 1.56
CA ILE A 262 -4.66 19.17 0.76
C ILE A 262 -5.43 19.09 -0.55
N GLY A 263 -6.77 19.20 -0.52
CA GLY A 263 -7.60 19.15 -1.72
C GLY A 263 -7.28 20.29 -2.70
N THR A 264 -7.16 21.51 -2.18
CA THR A 264 -6.81 22.70 -2.96
C THR A 264 -5.42 22.57 -3.57
N ALA A 265 -4.43 22.15 -2.78
CA ALA A 265 -3.05 21.96 -3.26
C ALA A 265 -2.96 20.88 -4.35
N ALA A 266 -3.64 19.73 -4.17
CA ALA A 266 -3.67 18.68 -5.17
C ALA A 266 -4.31 19.15 -6.50
N ASN A 267 -5.43 19.87 -6.40
CA ASN A 267 -6.10 20.42 -7.57
C ASN A 267 -5.27 21.50 -8.28
N TRP A 268 -4.67 22.42 -7.51
CA TRP A 268 -3.79 23.45 -8.05
C TRP A 268 -2.58 22.84 -8.75
N LEU A 269 -1.90 21.89 -8.09
CA LEU A 269 -0.73 21.22 -8.65
C LEU A 269 -1.05 20.55 -9.98
N LEU A 270 -2.16 19.84 -10.07
CA LEU A 270 -2.56 19.15 -11.30
C LEU A 270 -3.06 20.11 -12.38
N ALA A 271 -3.71 21.20 -12.01
CA ALA A 271 -4.17 22.20 -12.96
C ALA A 271 -3.03 23.01 -13.57
N THR A 272 -2.00 23.33 -12.78
CA THR A 272 -0.89 24.19 -13.23
C THR A 272 0.29 23.42 -13.80
N THR A 273 0.66 22.30 -13.17
CA THR A 273 1.86 21.51 -13.51
C THR A 273 1.56 20.05 -13.75
N GLY A 274 0.32 19.72 -14.13
CA GLY A 274 -0.20 18.36 -14.14
C GLY A 274 0.68 17.35 -14.87
N ALA A 275 1.22 17.69 -16.05
CA ALA A 275 2.14 16.82 -16.78
C ALA A 275 3.45 16.59 -16.00
N ALA A 276 4.06 17.65 -15.44
CA ALA A 276 5.26 17.54 -14.63
C ALA A 276 4.99 16.83 -13.29
N ALA A 277 3.88 17.17 -12.63
CA ALA A 277 3.44 16.48 -11.42
C ALA A 277 3.20 14.98 -11.66
N GLY A 278 2.52 14.65 -12.76
CA GLY A 278 2.28 13.27 -13.16
C GLY A 278 3.56 12.51 -13.48
N LEU A 279 4.51 13.15 -14.14
CA LEU A 279 5.84 12.60 -14.43
C LEU A 279 6.58 12.26 -13.12
N LEU A 280 6.60 13.18 -12.18
CA LEU A 280 7.29 12.99 -10.90
C LEU A 280 6.59 11.93 -10.05
N LEU A 281 5.27 12.01 -9.90
CA LEU A 281 4.49 11.07 -9.08
C LEU A 281 4.55 9.66 -9.68
N GLY A 282 4.32 9.51 -10.98
CA GLY A 282 4.38 8.22 -11.67
C GLY A 282 5.79 7.61 -11.69
N GLY A 283 6.83 8.45 -11.83
CA GLY A 283 8.22 8.01 -11.86
C GLY A 283 8.78 7.62 -10.48
N LEU A 284 8.41 8.37 -9.44
CA LEU A 284 8.93 8.14 -8.08
C LEU A 284 8.12 7.13 -7.27
N PHE A 285 6.95 6.71 -7.75
CA PHE A 285 6.09 5.83 -6.96
C PHE A 285 6.70 4.44 -6.73
N LEU A 286 7.36 3.82 -7.72
CA LEU A 286 8.07 2.54 -7.52
C LEU A 286 9.17 2.63 -6.45
N PRO A 287 10.04 3.64 -6.43
CA PRO A 287 10.94 3.90 -5.30
C PRO A 287 10.23 4.03 -3.96
N LEU A 288 9.08 4.72 -3.89
CA LEU A 288 8.28 4.83 -2.66
C LEU A 288 7.72 3.47 -2.23
N VAL A 289 7.27 2.64 -3.20
CA VAL A 289 6.81 1.26 -2.93
C VAL A 289 7.96 0.42 -2.39
N MET A 290 9.14 0.50 -3.00
CA MET A 290 10.33 -0.23 -2.54
C MET A 290 10.70 0.13 -1.10
N LEU A 291 10.60 1.41 -0.74
CA LEU A 291 10.87 1.91 0.61
C LEU A 291 9.71 1.67 1.60
N GLY A 292 8.54 1.19 1.13
CA GLY A 292 7.33 1.02 1.94
C GLY A 292 6.67 2.34 2.35
N LEU A 293 7.01 3.45 1.70
CA LEU A 293 6.49 4.78 2.02
C LEU A 293 5.17 5.11 1.29
N HIS A 294 4.83 4.38 0.23
CA HIS A 294 3.61 4.58 -0.55
C HIS A 294 2.33 4.46 0.29
N GLN A 295 2.36 3.66 1.36
CA GLN A 295 1.23 3.49 2.28
C GLN A 295 0.89 4.78 3.04
N ALA A 296 1.86 5.68 3.21
CA ALA A 296 1.63 6.99 3.83
C ALA A 296 0.77 7.93 2.96
N LEU A 297 0.53 7.59 1.69
CA LEU A 297 -0.37 8.32 0.81
C LEU A 297 -1.86 7.96 1.03
N ILE A 298 -2.15 6.85 1.73
CA ILE A 298 -3.53 6.40 1.97
C ILE A 298 -4.38 7.48 2.66
N PRO A 299 -3.92 8.16 3.74
CA PRO A 299 -4.68 9.26 4.35
C PRO A 299 -4.99 10.39 3.36
N ILE A 300 -4.07 10.68 2.44
CA ILE A 300 -4.28 11.73 1.42
C ILE A 300 -5.36 11.29 0.44
N HIS A 301 -5.31 10.04 -0.04
CA HIS A 301 -6.37 9.51 -0.91
C HIS A 301 -7.74 9.52 -0.24
N THR A 302 -7.83 9.05 1.03
CA THR A 302 -9.10 9.03 1.76
C THR A 302 -9.64 10.43 1.97
N THR A 303 -8.79 11.40 2.32
CA THR A 303 -9.18 12.82 2.47
C THR A 303 -9.72 13.39 1.16
N LEU A 304 -9.07 13.12 0.02
CA LEU A 304 -9.55 13.58 -1.28
C LEU A 304 -10.90 12.95 -1.65
N ILE A 305 -11.08 11.65 -1.38
CA ILE A 305 -12.33 10.94 -1.63
C ILE A 305 -13.45 11.51 -0.75
N GLU A 306 -13.20 11.74 0.54
CA GLU A 306 -14.18 12.31 1.46
C GLU A 306 -14.62 13.73 1.04
N GLN A 307 -13.70 14.56 0.56
CA GLN A 307 -13.98 15.94 0.21
C GLN A 307 -14.55 16.14 -1.19
N GLN A 308 -14.06 15.38 -2.16
CA GLN A 308 -14.33 15.59 -3.59
C GLN A 308 -15.10 14.43 -4.22
N GLY A 309 -15.35 13.35 -3.47
CA GLY A 309 -15.94 12.11 -3.97
C GLY A 309 -14.96 11.23 -4.74
N TYR A 310 -13.73 11.67 -5.00
CA TYR A 310 -12.71 10.91 -5.69
C TYR A 310 -11.30 11.43 -5.41
N THR A 311 -10.30 10.57 -5.60
CA THR A 311 -8.89 10.95 -5.55
C THR A 311 -8.30 11.04 -6.95
N VAL A 312 -7.67 12.16 -7.28
CA VAL A 312 -6.97 12.37 -8.57
C VAL A 312 -5.56 11.77 -8.58
N LEU A 313 -5.00 11.45 -7.42
CA LEU A 313 -3.64 10.94 -7.31
C LEU A 313 -3.54 9.46 -7.69
N LEU A 314 -4.54 8.63 -7.36
CA LEU A 314 -4.47 7.19 -7.58
C LEU A 314 -4.29 6.81 -9.06
N PRO A 315 -5.03 7.39 -10.02
CA PRO A 315 -4.81 7.11 -11.44
C PRO A 315 -3.40 7.48 -11.93
N LEU A 316 -2.80 8.55 -11.41
CA LEU A 316 -1.43 8.96 -11.74
C LEU A 316 -0.40 7.95 -11.20
N LEU A 317 -0.54 7.54 -9.94
CA LEU A 317 0.35 6.59 -9.29
C LEU A 317 0.23 5.18 -9.89
N ALA A 318 -0.95 4.82 -10.40
CA ALA A 318 -1.21 3.56 -11.10
C ALA A 318 -0.31 3.36 -12.34
N MET A 319 0.11 4.46 -12.98
CA MET A 319 1.00 4.42 -14.15
C MET A 319 2.36 3.79 -13.83
N ALA A 320 2.82 3.88 -12.60
CA ALA A 320 4.06 3.22 -12.16
C ALA A 320 3.97 1.69 -12.26
N GLY A 321 2.83 1.10 -11.88
CA GLY A 321 2.55 -0.33 -12.06
C GLY A 321 2.52 -0.73 -13.54
N ALA A 322 1.94 0.11 -14.39
CA ALA A 322 1.93 -0.11 -15.84
C ALA A 322 3.36 -0.07 -16.44
N GLY A 323 4.17 0.91 -16.07
CA GLY A 323 5.58 0.95 -16.48
C GLY A 323 6.36 -0.32 -16.09
N GLN A 324 6.05 -0.85 -14.91
CA GLN A 324 6.60 -2.11 -14.40
C GLN A 324 6.20 -3.32 -15.25
N VAL A 325 4.93 -3.40 -15.66
CA VAL A 325 4.44 -4.46 -16.56
C VAL A 325 5.13 -4.38 -17.92
N GLY A 326 5.24 -3.16 -18.49
CA GLY A 326 5.97 -2.94 -19.74
C GLY A 326 7.42 -3.40 -19.65
N ALA A 327 8.11 -3.04 -18.58
CA ALA A 327 9.49 -3.47 -18.33
C ALA A 327 9.62 -4.99 -18.22
N ALA A 328 8.72 -5.65 -17.50
CA ALA A 328 8.72 -7.11 -17.35
C ALA A 328 8.49 -7.83 -18.68
N LEU A 329 7.58 -7.33 -19.51
CA LEU A 329 7.34 -7.84 -20.86
C LEU A 329 8.59 -7.71 -21.75
N ALA A 330 9.31 -6.59 -21.70
CA ALA A 330 10.56 -6.41 -22.44
C ALA A 330 11.63 -7.39 -21.99
N VAL A 331 11.79 -7.62 -20.69
CA VAL A 331 12.69 -8.63 -20.16
C VAL A 331 12.31 -10.01 -20.68
N TYR A 332 11.02 -10.37 -20.65
CA TYR A 332 10.53 -11.63 -21.16
C TYR A 332 10.86 -11.83 -22.64
N VAL A 333 10.58 -10.84 -23.49
CA VAL A 333 10.84 -10.91 -24.94
C VAL A 333 12.33 -11.04 -25.23
N ARG A 334 13.19 -10.29 -24.53
CA ARG A 334 14.65 -10.38 -24.74
C ARG A 334 15.28 -11.67 -24.26
N THR A 335 14.65 -12.34 -23.30
CA THR A 335 15.16 -13.59 -22.73
C THR A 335 14.50 -14.85 -23.34
N ARG A 336 13.55 -14.69 -24.26
CA ARG A 336 12.73 -15.82 -24.78
C ARG A 336 13.52 -16.94 -25.45
N HIS A 337 14.65 -16.63 -26.06
CA HIS A 337 15.52 -17.59 -26.76
C HIS A 337 16.70 -18.08 -25.91
N ASP A 338 16.86 -17.59 -24.70
CA ASP A 338 17.92 -18.04 -23.81
C ASP A 338 17.44 -19.23 -22.98
N VAL A 339 18.05 -20.40 -23.18
CA VAL A 339 17.70 -21.67 -22.51
C VAL A 339 18.46 -21.89 -21.19
N SER A 340 19.29 -20.93 -20.77
CA SER A 340 20.00 -21.04 -19.48
C SER A 340 19.02 -21.14 -18.30
N VAL A 341 19.37 -21.94 -17.29
CA VAL A 341 18.53 -22.19 -16.11
C VAL A 341 18.10 -20.89 -15.40
N PRO A 342 19.00 -19.90 -15.15
CA PRO A 342 18.60 -18.65 -14.52
C PRO A 342 17.56 -17.87 -15.35
N THR A 343 17.69 -17.90 -16.68
CA THR A 343 16.77 -17.21 -17.59
C THR A 343 15.43 -17.93 -17.69
N ALA A 344 15.42 -19.25 -17.66
CA ALA A 344 14.18 -20.04 -17.61
C ALA A 344 13.38 -19.76 -16.33
N SER A 345 14.04 -19.75 -15.17
CA SER A 345 13.43 -19.38 -13.89
C SER A 345 12.86 -17.96 -13.91
N LEU A 346 13.61 -16.99 -14.45
CA LEU A 346 13.15 -15.61 -14.59
C LEU A 346 11.88 -15.51 -15.45
N ARG A 347 11.82 -16.22 -16.58
CA ARG A 347 10.62 -16.26 -17.44
C ARG A 347 9.42 -16.87 -16.73
N THR A 348 9.61 -17.92 -15.96
CA THR A 348 8.56 -18.53 -15.15
C THR A 348 8.02 -17.52 -14.12
N THR A 349 8.92 -16.82 -13.44
CA THR A 349 8.55 -15.74 -12.50
C THR A 349 7.75 -14.64 -13.21
N ILE A 350 8.17 -14.20 -14.39
CA ILE A 350 7.42 -13.18 -15.14
C ILE A 350 6.03 -13.70 -15.52
N ARG A 351 5.91 -14.91 -16.05
CA ARG A 351 4.63 -15.49 -16.45
C ARG A 351 3.64 -15.59 -15.28
N SER A 352 4.11 -15.99 -14.11
CA SER A 352 3.25 -16.13 -12.92
C SER A 352 2.87 -14.77 -12.30
N ALA A 353 3.76 -13.77 -12.38
CA ALA A 353 3.54 -12.46 -11.78
C ALA A 353 2.81 -11.45 -12.70
N LEU A 354 2.86 -11.68 -14.02
CA LEU A 354 2.33 -10.74 -15.00
C LEU A 354 0.81 -10.49 -14.88
N PRO A 355 -0.04 -11.53 -14.67
CA PRO A 355 -1.48 -11.30 -14.48
C PRO A 355 -1.77 -10.41 -13.26
N ALA A 356 -1.08 -10.64 -12.14
CA ALA A 356 -1.21 -9.82 -10.96
C ALA A 356 -0.76 -8.37 -11.23
N GLY A 357 0.34 -8.18 -11.95
CA GLY A 357 0.83 -6.86 -12.36
C GLY A 357 -0.15 -6.11 -13.25
N LEU A 358 -0.76 -6.78 -14.22
CA LEU A 358 -1.81 -6.19 -15.08
C LEU A 358 -3.02 -5.73 -14.27
N LEU A 359 -3.42 -6.50 -13.27
CA LEU A 359 -4.51 -6.16 -12.35
C LEU A 359 -4.11 -5.13 -11.29
N GLY A 360 -2.84 -4.66 -11.29
CA GLY A 360 -2.39 -3.58 -10.43
C GLY A 360 -1.68 -4.00 -9.15
N VAL A 361 -1.31 -5.28 -9.02
CA VAL A 361 -0.47 -5.80 -7.93
C VAL A 361 0.95 -5.97 -8.46
N GLY A 362 1.76 -4.89 -8.36
CA GLY A 362 3.09 -4.81 -9.00
C GLY A 362 4.22 -5.47 -8.21
N GLU A 363 4.05 -5.75 -6.91
CA GLU A 363 5.11 -6.22 -6.04
C GLU A 363 5.83 -7.49 -6.53
N PRO A 364 5.13 -8.51 -7.06
CA PRO A 364 5.81 -9.70 -7.58
C PRO A 364 6.75 -9.38 -8.76
N LEU A 365 6.38 -8.43 -9.62
CA LEU A 365 7.23 -7.97 -10.72
C LEU A 365 8.39 -7.09 -10.23
N ILE A 366 8.16 -6.24 -9.22
CA ILE A 366 9.21 -5.39 -8.64
C ILE A 366 10.30 -6.27 -8.06
N TYR A 367 9.94 -7.16 -7.13
CA TYR A 367 10.92 -7.92 -6.35
C TYR A 367 11.41 -9.18 -7.06
N GLY A 368 10.59 -9.78 -7.91
CA GLY A 368 10.94 -10.97 -8.67
C GLY A 368 11.70 -10.69 -9.96
N VAL A 369 11.55 -9.50 -10.54
CA VAL A 369 12.06 -9.22 -11.90
C VAL A 369 12.90 -7.94 -11.94
N SER A 370 12.28 -6.76 -11.76
CA SER A 370 12.93 -5.52 -12.14
C SER A 370 13.99 -5.06 -11.16
N LEU A 371 13.73 -5.15 -9.86
CA LEU A 371 14.67 -4.72 -8.83
C LEU A 371 15.94 -5.58 -8.79
N PRO A 372 15.88 -6.94 -8.86
CA PRO A 372 17.08 -7.76 -8.93
C PRO A 372 17.94 -7.52 -10.18
N LEU A 373 17.34 -7.10 -11.27
CA LEU A 373 18.04 -6.76 -12.51
C LEU A 373 18.58 -5.31 -12.53
N GLY A 374 18.12 -4.45 -11.65
CA GLY A 374 18.54 -3.06 -11.47
C GLY A 374 18.06 -2.13 -12.56
N ARG A 375 18.64 -2.19 -13.76
CA ARG A 375 18.27 -1.31 -14.88
C ARG A 375 16.80 -1.40 -15.30
N PRO A 376 16.16 -2.58 -15.37
CA PRO A 376 14.72 -2.69 -15.63
C PRO A 376 13.84 -1.98 -14.61
N PHE A 377 14.29 -1.82 -13.37
CA PHE A 377 13.60 -1.03 -12.36
C PHE A 377 13.58 0.46 -12.73
N LEU A 378 14.73 1.02 -13.15
CA LEU A 378 14.82 2.42 -13.55
C LEU A 378 14.00 2.72 -14.82
N THR A 379 14.04 1.81 -15.79
CA THR A 379 13.25 1.95 -17.02
C THR A 379 11.76 1.75 -16.79
N ALA A 380 11.35 0.96 -15.79
CA ALA A 380 9.97 0.90 -15.32
C ALA A 380 9.51 2.21 -14.71
N CYS A 381 10.37 2.87 -13.90
CA CYS A 381 10.09 4.21 -13.38
C CYS A 381 9.90 5.23 -14.52
N ALA A 382 10.70 5.16 -15.58
CA ALA A 382 10.53 6.02 -16.76
C ALA A 382 9.17 5.75 -17.47
N GLY A 383 8.75 4.48 -17.56
CA GLY A 383 7.41 4.13 -18.06
C GLY A 383 6.30 4.75 -17.21
N GLY A 384 6.41 4.61 -15.89
CA GLY A 384 5.47 5.23 -14.94
C GLY A 384 5.43 6.75 -15.05
N ALA A 385 6.60 7.39 -15.20
CA ALA A 385 6.73 8.83 -15.41
C ALA A 385 6.00 9.29 -16.68
N ALA A 386 6.19 8.58 -17.80
CA ALA A 386 5.55 8.93 -19.07
C ALA A 386 4.02 8.77 -19.01
N GLY A 387 3.51 7.67 -18.44
CA GLY A 387 2.07 7.47 -18.26
C GLY A 387 1.46 8.49 -17.29
N GLY A 388 2.16 8.80 -16.19
CA GLY A 388 1.75 9.83 -15.26
C GLY A 388 1.70 11.21 -15.91
N ALA A 389 2.73 11.57 -16.71
CA ALA A 389 2.75 12.80 -17.49
C ALA A 389 1.57 12.90 -18.48
N PHE A 390 1.23 11.78 -19.14
CA PHE A 390 0.07 11.72 -20.04
C PHE A 390 -1.23 12.04 -19.30
N VAL A 391 -1.52 11.35 -18.18
CA VAL A 391 -2.74 11.61 -17.41
C VAL A 391 -2.75 13.03 -16.85
N GLY A 392 -1.61 13.49 -16.32
CA GLY A 392 -1.45 14.84 -15.77
C GLY A 392 -1.61 15.93 -16.83
N PHE A 393 -1.21 15.68 -18.07
CA PHE A 393 -1.41 16.61 -19.17
C PHE A 393 -2.87 16.91 -19.43
N PHE A 394 -3.74 15.88 -19.43
CA PHE A 394 -5.19 16.09 -19.57
C PHE A 394 -5.80 16.82 -18.37
N ALA A 395 -5.22 16.68 -17.17
CA ALA A 395 -5.65 17.47 -16.02
C ALA A 395 -5.39 18.99 -16.23
N MET A 396 -4.24 19.35 -16.86
CA MET A 396 -3.96 20.74 -17.27
C MET A 396 -4.94 21.25 -18.33
N LEU A 397 -5.44 20.37 -19.20
CA LEU A 397 -6.49 20.71 -20.18
C LEU A 397 -7.90 20.75 -19.57
N GLY A 398 -8.01 20.69 -18.25
CA GLY A 398 -9.28 20.76 -17.52
C GLY A 398 -10.07 19.45 -17.51
N THR A 399 -9.46 18.31 -17.89
CA THR A 399 -10.11 16.98 -17.82
C THR A 399 -9.43 16.15 -16.75
N LYS A 400 -10.05 16.06 -15.56
CA LYS A 400 -9.53 15.32 -14.43
C LYS A 400 -9.94 13.86 -14.49
N VAL A 401 -9.01 12.98 -14.16
CA VAL A 401 -9.24 11.55 -13.96
C VAL A 401 -9.10 11.25 -12.47
N GLY A 402 -10.07 10.60 -11.88
CA GLY A 402 -10.09 10.24 -10.48
C GLY A 402 -10.52 8.80 -10.24
N ALA A 403 -10.35 8.34 -9.02
CA ALA A 403 -10.86 7.06 -8.54
C ALA A 403 -11.74 7.29 -7.29
N THR A 404 -12.93 6.69 -7.28
CA THR A 404 -13.92 6.84 -6.20
C THR A 404 -13.56 6.10 -4.92
N ALA A 405 -12.64 5.16 -5.01
CA ALA A 405 -12.13 4.40 -3.86
C ALA A 405 -10.66 4.03 -4.05
N ILE A 406 -10.01 3.66 -2.94
CA ILE A 406 -8.66 3.07 -2.97
C ILE A 406 -8.81 1.60 -3.34
N GLY A 407 -8.11 1.19 -4.39
CA GLY A 407 -8.15 -0.17 -4.89
C GLY A 407 -6.87 -0.57 -5.61
N PRO A 408 -6.83 -1.77 -6.20
CA PRO A 408 -5.73 -2.16 -7.07
C PRO A 408 -5.60 -1.18 -8.24
N SER A 409 -4.40 -0.95 -8.69
CA SER A 409 -4.11 -0.13 -9.88
C SER A 409 -4.32 -0.94 -11.17
N GLY A 410 -3.76 -0.49 -12.27
CA GLY A 410 -3.86 -1.23 -13.53
C GLY A 410 -5.29 -1.40 -14.05
N TRP A 411 -5.60 -2.55 -14.62
CA TRP A 411 -6.92 -2.82 -15.20
C TRP A 411 -8.03 -2.92 -14.15
N ALA A 412 -7.71 -3.32 -12.93
CA ALA A 412 -8.69 -3.41 -11.86
C ALA A 412 -9.19 -2.04 -11.37
N LEU A 413 -8.56 -0.94 -11.78
CA LEU A 413 -9.01 0.40 -11.43
C LEU A 413 -10.16 0.91 -12.32
N PHE A 414 -10.39 0.33 -13.50
CA PHE A 414 -11.42 0.82 -14.44
C PHE A 414 -12.81 0.98 -13.82
N PRO A 415 -13.32 0.03 -13.03
CA PRO A 415 -14.65 0.17 -12.40
C PRO A 415 -14.74 1.33 -11.41
N LEU A 416 -13.61 1.79 -10.87
CA LEU A 416 -13.53 2.85 -9.88
C LEU A 416 -13.28 4.24 -10.50
N LEU A 417 -13.10 4.31 -11.82
CA LEU A 417 -12.79 5.57 -12.50
C LEU A 417 -13.98 6.52 -12.53
N THR A 418 -13.65 7.77 -12.28
CA THR A 418 -14.58 8.91 -12.44
C THR A 418 -13.79 10.14 -12.88
N GLY A 419 -14.49 11.22 -13.15
CA GLY A 419 -13.86 12.48 -13.52
C GLY A 419 -14.89 13.60 -13.68
N ASN A 420 -14.40 14.83 -13.76
CA ASN A 420 -15.24 16.02 -13.91
C ASN A 420 -16.01 16.08 -15.24
N ARG A 421 -15.64 15.27 -16.23
CA ARG A 421 -16.33 15.12 -17.52
C ARG A 421 -16.99 13.75 -17.70
N GLY A 422 -17.20 13.03 -16.60
CA GLY A 422 -17.81 11.70 -16.59
C GLY A 422 -16.82 10.55 -16.76
N VAL A 423 -17.35 9.32 -16.69
CA VAL A 423 -16.57 8.07 -16.69
C VAL A 423 -15.89 7.80 -18.03
N GLY A 424 -16.59 8.08 -19.16
CA GLY A 424 -16.05 7.79 -20.50
C GLY A 424 -14.70 8.48 -20.80
N PRO A 425 -14.63 9.82 -20.73
CA PRO A 425 -13.37 10.54 -20.89
C PRO A 425 -12.30 10.13 -19.86
N ALA A 426 -12.69 9.91 -18.60
CA ALA A 426 -11.77 9.46 -17.57
C ALA A 426 -11.16 8.09 -17.89
N ALA A 427 -11.98 7.13 -18.34
CA ALA A 427 -11.53 5.80 -18.74
C ALA A 427 -10.64 5.85 -19.99
N ALA A 428 -10.96 6.68 -20.98
CA ALA A 428 -10.16 6.83 -22.18
C ALA A 428 -8.78 7.41 -21.88
N ILE A 429 -8.69 8.46 -21.04
CA ILE A 429 -7.43 9.07 -20.63
C ILE A 429 -6.61 8.09 -19.78
N TYR A 430 -7.25 7.37 -18.86
CA TYR A 430 -6.59 6.36 -18.05
C TYR A 430 -6.01 5.23 -18.90
N ALA A 431 -6.79 4.71 -19.86
CA ALA A 431 -6.33 3.72 -20.83
C ALA A 431 -5.14 4.21 -21.65
N GLY A 432 -5.21 5.45 -22.16
CA GLY A 432 -4.11 6.10 -22.88
C GLY A 432 -2.84 6.20 -22.01
N GLY A 433 -3.00 6.56 -20.73
CA GLY A 433 -1.91 6.59 -19.74
C GLY A 433 -1.28 5.22 -19.52
N LEU A 434 -2.10 4.17 -19.34
CA LEU A 434 -1.64 2.78 -19.21
C LEU A 434 -0.85 2.35 -20.46
N LEU A 435 -1.40 2.57 -21.66
CA LEU A 435 -0.73 2.22 -22.91
C LEU A 435 0.61 2.97 -23.07
N THR A 436 0.65 4.26 -22.73
CA THR A 436 1.88 5.06 -22.74
C THR A 436 2.90 4.47 -21.76
N ALA A 437 2.49 4.16 -20.53
CA ALA A 437 3.37 3.59 -19.52
C ALA A 437 3.90 2.21 -19.93
N TYR A 438 3.04 1.34 -20.49
CA TYR A 438 3.46 0.03 -21.03
C TYR A 438 4.45 0.20 -22.19
N ALA A 439 4.15 1.07 -23.16
CA ALA A 439 4.98 1.26 -24.34
C ALA A 439 6.35 1.83 -23.97
N VAL A 440 6.39 2.88 -23.13
CA VAL A 440 7.65 3.50 -22.71
C VAL A 440 8.44 2.56 -21.78
N GLY A 441 7.78 1.92 -20.82
CA GLY A 441 8.43 0.94 -19.95
C GLY A 441 9.01 -0.24 -20.72
N PHE A 442 8.28 -0.72 -21.73
CA PHE A 442 8.75 -1.78 -22.63
C PHE A 442 9.93 -1.32 -23.48
N THR A 443 9.80 -0.24 -24.22
CA THR A 443 10.84 0.22 -25.16
C THR A 443 12.10 0.66 -24.42
N ALA A 444 11.98 1.42 -23.33
CA ALA A 444 13.12 1.81 -22.50
C ALA A 444 13.86 0.60 -21.94
N THR A 445 13.12 -0.42 -21.45
CA THR A 445 13.74 -1.65 -20.94
C THR A 445 14.35 -2.48 -22.07
N TYR A 446 13.68 -2.58 -23.20
CA TYR A 446 14.17 -3.31 -24.36
C TYR A 446 15.47 -2.74 -24.89
N LEU A 447 15.61 -1.42 -24.94
CA LEU A 447 16.78 -0.72 -25.46
C LEU A 447 17.91 -0.58 -24.42
N PHE A 448 17.58 -0.27 -23.16
CA PHE A 448 18.54 0.14 -22.13
C PHE A 448 18.56 -0.75 -20.90
N GLY A 449 17.49 -1.54 -20.66
CA GLY A 449 17.32 -2.31 -19.43
C GLY A 449 18.25 -3.53 -19.30
N LEU A 450 18.69 -4.08 -20.41
CA LEU A 450 19.57 -5.25 -20.43
C LEU A 450 20.82 -4.97 -21.28
N PRO A 451 22.03 -5.41 -20.84
CA PRO A 451 23.25 -5.24 -21.63
C PRO A 451 23.13 -5.88 -23.02
N ARG A 452 23.75 -5.25 -24.01
CA ARG A 452 23.87 -5.80 -25.37
C ARG A 452 25.06 -6.76 -25.40
N GLY A 453 24.81 -8.07 -25.62
CA GLY A 453 25.86 -9.09 -25.76
C GLY A 453 25.96 -10.08 -24.60
N PRO A 454 26.86 -11.09 -24.66
CA PRO A 454 26.97 -12.16 -23.67
C PRO A 454 27.48 -11.71 -22.29
N ALA A 455 27.86 -10.44 -22.13
CA ALA A 455 28.43 -9.89 -20.89
C ALA A 455 27.49 -9.92 -19.66
N TRP A 456 26.17 -10.10 -19.83
CA TRP A 456 25.25 -10.24 -18.70
C TRP A 456 25.33 -11.65 -18.06
N ARG A 457 25.86 -12.65 -18.76
CA ARG A 457 26.09 -14.01 -18.25
C ARG A 457 27.19 -14.02 -17.18
N HIS A 458 28.26 -13.24 -17.33
CA HIS A 458 29.45 -13.29 -16.47
C HIS A 458 29.36 -12.50 -15.16
N ARG A 459 28.44 -11.54 -15.01
CA ARG A 459 28.32 -10.79 -13.75
C ARG A 459 27.64 -11.55 -12.60
N ARG A 460 26.96 -12.67 -12.86
CA ARG A 460 26.41 -13.54 -11.81
C ARG A 460 27.37 -14.64 -11.36
N ASP A 461 28.40 -14.93 -12.17
CA ASP A 461 29.39 -15.97 -11.86
C ASP A 461 30.61 -15.41 -11.12
N ALA A 462 30.73 -14.10 -10.97
CA ALA A 462 31.75 -13.47 -10.13
C ALA A 462 31.36 -13.65 -8.66
N ARG A 463 31.63 -14.83 -8.09
CA ARG A 463 31.66 -15.08 -6.66
C ARG A 463 32.76 -14.21 -6.03
N PRO A 464 32.48 -13.44 -4.98
CA PRO A 464 33.58 -12.94 -4.16
C PRO A 464 34.18 -14.15 -3.43
N GLY A 465 35.46 -14.48 -3.72
CA GLY A 465 36.26 -15.38 -2.92
C GLY A 465 36.58 -16.75 -3.52
N ARG A 466 37.24 -16.83 -4.69
CA ARG A 466 38.20 -17.88 -4.93
C ARG A 466 39.59 -17.34 -4.58
N VAL A 467 40.04 -17.68 -3.39
CA VAL A 467 41.47 -17.62 -3.05
C VAL A 467 42.16 -18.65 -3.92
N VAL A 468 42.99 -18.18 -4.85
CA VAL A 468 43.91 -19.03 -5.58
C VAL A 468 45.02 -19.42 -4.59
N PRO A 469 45.28 -20.72 -4.31
CA PRO A 469 46.44 -21.09 -3.50
C PRO A 469 47.70 -20.71 -4.25
N PRO A 470 48.76 -20.22 -3.55
CA PRO A 470 50.03 -19.95 -4.17
C PRO A 470 50.68 -21.26 -4.64
N ALA A 471 51.37 -21.18 -5.79
CA ALA A 471 52.14 -22.23 -6.40
C ALA A 471 53.31 -22.68 -5.55
#